data_6bacafedb748dba51a98b004753e26f1
#
_entry.id   6bacafedb748dba51a98b004753e26f1
#
_cell.length_a   1.000
_cell.length_b   1.000
_cell.length_c   1.000
_cell.angle_alpha   90.00
_cell.angle_beta   90.00
_cell.angle_gamma   90.00
#
_symmetry.space_group_name_H-M   'P 1'
#
loop_
_entity.id
_entity.type
_entity.pdbx_description
1 polymer ?
#
loop_
_entity_poly.entity_id
_entity_poly.type
_entity_poly.pdbx_seq_one_letter_code
_entity_poly.pdbx_strand_id
1 'polypeptide(L)'
;ITVLPLLKVGGMQLFRAESSDRPEKILPRTSQVALIIISTYLILTICCAFFYKIFGMNFFDSVAHAMTTIATGGFSTHNESIGYFNNSNIEVVSTVFIILGSIPFISYLKFIKGNKKIFFQDVQIKGLIYLFVLSTLIMFLYLLFNNDNNLLVEKIRISSFNVVSILSGTGYVTNDFSLWGKFPLIF
;
A
#
# COMPACT_ATOMS: atom_id res chain seq x y z
N ILE A 1 11.23 15.21 1.74
CA ILE A 1 10.33 16.40 1.76
C ILE A 1 9.78 16.66 3.16
N THR A 2 9.33 15.64 3.91
CA THR A 2 8.83 15.80 5.30
C THR A 2 9.89 16.28 6.29
N VAL A 3 11.17 16.09 6.01
CA VAL A 3 12.29 16.52 6.87
C VAL A 3 12.55 18.02 6.76
N LEU A 4 12.32 18.63 5.59
CA LEU A 4 12.56 20.06 5.35
C LEU A 4 11.79 21.00 6.30
N PRO A 5 10.49 20.76 6.59
CA PRO A 5 9.76 21.55 7.58
C PRO A 5 10.30 21.42 9.00
N LEU A 6 10.88 20.27 9.36
CA LEU A 6 11.52 20.07 10.67
C LEU A 6 12.81 20.90 10.81
N LEU A 7 13.52 21.11 9.71
CA LEU A 7 14.73 21.90 9.65
C LEU A 7 14.47 23.41 9.55
N LYS A 8 13.20 23.87 9.60
CA LYS A 8 12.78 25.26 9.45
C LYS A 8 13.22 25.92 8.14
N VAL A 9 13.59 25.15 7.13
CA VAL A 9 13.89 25.63 5.79
C VAL A 9 12.57 25.74 5.01
N GLY A 10 12.39 26.75 4.17
CA GLY A 10 11.13 27.12 3.49
C GLY A 10 10.46 26.04 2.63
N GLY A 11 10.38 24.82 3.12
CA GLY A 11 9.84 23.64 2.44
C GLY A 11 8.31 23.57 2.28
N MET A 12 7.57 24.59 2.73
CA MET A 12 6.11 24.60 2.64
C MET A 12 5.59 24.53 1.19
N GLN A 13 6.32 25.13 0.25
CA GLN A 13 5.92 25.12 -1.17
C GLN A 13 6.11 23.73 -1.78
N LEU A 14 7.21 23.02 -1.43
CA LEU A 14 7.49 21.66 -1.88
C LEU A 14 6.48 20.66 -1.28
N PHE A 15 6.14 20.83 -0.01
CA PHE A 15 5.12 20.02 0.65
C PHE A 15 3.73 20.18 0.00
N ARG A 16 3.38 21.40 -0.44
CA ARG A 16 2.13 21.67 -1.16
C ARG A 16 2.11 21.08 -2.57
N ALA A 17 3.25 20.96 -3.22
CA ALA A 17 3.35 20.37 -4.56
C ALA A 17 3.16 18.84 -4.54
N GLU A 18 3.60 18.18 -3.47
CA GLU A 18 3.50 16.71 -3.33
C GLU A 18 2.16 16.25 -2.76
N SER A 19 1.55 17.03 -1.85
CA SER A 19 0.22 16.71 -1.35
C SER A 19 -0.83 17.34 -2.27
N SER A 20 -1.61 16.51 -2.95
CA SER A 20 -2.75 16.93 -3.78
C SER A 20 -3.85 17.64 -3.00
N ASP A 21 -3.83 17.54 -1.67
CA ASP A 21 -4.76 18.22 -0.78
C ASP A 21 -4.25 19.63 -0.44
N ARG A 22 -5.07 20.63 -0.73
CA ARG A 22 -4.87 21.97 -0.15
C ARG A 22 -4.90 21.80 1.38
N PRO A 23 -3.85 22.23 2.10
CA PRO A 23 -3.89 22.19 3.56
C PRO A 23 -5.01 23.14 4.02
N GLU A 24 -6.17 22.59 4.30
CA GLU A 24 -7.20 23.34 5.01
C GLU A 24 -6.57 23.90 6.29
N LYS A 25 -7.01 25.08 6.72
CA LYS A 25 -6.53 25.88 7.85
C LYS A 25 -6.42 25.18 9.23
N ILE A 26 -6.34 23.84 9.26
CA ILE A 26 -6.50 22.99 10.42
C ILE A 26 -5.18 22.84 11.22
N LEU A 27 -4.03 23.21 10.65
CA LEU A 27 -2.74 22.96 11.28
C LEU A 27 -1.90 24.24 11.46
N PRO A 28 -1.63 24.62 12.71
CA PRO A 28 -0.92 25.86 13.01
C PRO A 28 0.58 25.81 12.71
N ARG A 29 1.20 24.63 12.53
CA ARG A 29 2.65 24.48 12.31
C ARG A 29 2.99 23.30 11.43
N THR A 30 3.83 23.51 10.39
CA THR A 30 4.38 22.46 9.49
C THR A 30 5.11 21.34 10.21
N SER A 31 5.80 21.65 11.31
CA SER A 31 6.50 20.63 12.11
C SER A 31 5.56 19.61 12.76
N GLN A 32 4.35 20.03 13.14
CA GLN A 32 3.36 19.11 13.70
C GLN A 32 2.80 18.16 12.63
N VAL A 33 2.58 18.65 11.42
CA VAL A 33 2.18 17.80 10.28
C VAL A 33 3.24 16.76 10.01
N ALA A 34 4.49 17.18 9.89
CA ALA A 34 5.61 16.28 9.63
C ALA A 34 5.75 15.19 10.71
N LEU A 35 5.64 15.56 11.99
CA LEU A 35 5.70 14.61 13.09
C LEU A 35 4.57 13.56 13.02
N ILE A 36 3.34 13.97 12.67
CA ILE A 36 2.22 13.05 12.56
C ILE A 36 2.40 12.12 11.36
N ILE A 37 2.88 12.61 10.23
CA ILE A 37 3.18 11.77 9.07
C ILE A 37 4.24 10.73 9.42
N ILE A 38 5.35 11.14 10.03
CA ILE A 38 6.43 10.25 10.44
C ILE A 38 5.93 9.20 11.45
N SER A 39 5.17 9.63 12.47
CA SER A 39 4.65 8.70 13.48
C SER A 39 3.67 7.70 12.88
N THR A 40 2.79 8.12 11.97
CA THR A 40 1.86 7.23 11.26
C THR A 40 2.62 6.20 10.42
N TYR A 41 3.63 6.67 9.66
CA TYR A 41 4.48 5.78 8.88
C TYR A 41 5.17 4.74 9.77
N LEU A 42 5.78 5.16 10.88
CA LEU A 42 6.47 4.25 11.81
C LEU A 42 5.51 3.23 12.43
N ILE A 43 4.33 3.66 12.87
CA ILE A 43 3.34 2.77 13.46
C ILE A 43 2.89 1.72 12.44
N LEU A 44 2.55 2.12 11.23
CA LEU A 44 2.14 1.20 10.17
C LEU A 44 3.28 0.22 9.83
N THR A 45 4.53 0.70 9.75
CA THR A 45 5.69 -0.16 9.46
C THR A 45 5.92 -1.18 10.58
N ILE A 46 5.85 -0.77 11.85
CA ILE A 46 6.01 -1.67 12.99
C ILE A 46 4.89 -2.72 13.01
N CYS A 47 3.64 -2.31 12.79
CA CYS A 47 2.52 -3.24 12.70
C CYS A 47 2.69 -4.23 11.54
N CYS A 48 3.09 -3.76 10.36
CA CYS A 48 3.34 -4.60 9.20
C CYS A 48 4.46 -5.63 9.48
N ALA A 49 5.60 -5.19 10.04
CA ALA A 49 6.71 -6.07 10.40
C ALA A 49 6.29 -7.12 11.43
N PHE A 50 5.47 -6.76 12.40
CA PHE A 50 4.94 -7.68 13.40
C PHE A 50 4.10 -8.79 12.75
N PHE A 51 3.19 -8.44 11.84
CA PHE A 51 2.40 -9.45 11.12
C PHE A 51 3.27 -10.33 10.20
N TYR A 52 4.22 -9.76 9.48
CA TYR A 52 5.15 -10.53 8.67
C TYR A 52 5.94 -11.53 9.52
N LYS A 53 6.39 -11.12 10.71
CA LYS A 53 7.10 -11.99 11.64
C LYS A 53 6.22 -13.14 12.14
N ILE A 54 4.96 -12.86 12.50
CA ILE A 54 4.00 -13.89 12.94
C ILE A 54 3.74 -14.92 11.84
N PHE A 55 3.66 -14.49 10.58
CA PHE A 55 3.38 -15.38 9.46
C PHE A 55 4.63 -16.08 8.88
N GLY A 56 5.78 -15.98 9.57
CA GLY A 56 6.93 -16.83 9.31
C GLY A 56 8.11 -16.19 8.59
N MET A 57 8.10 -14.88 8.33
CA MET A 57 9.32 -14.19 7.88
C MET A 57 10.35 -14.16 9.02
N ASN A 58 11.65 -14.24 8.69
CA ASN A 58 12.70 -13.94 9.66
C ASN A 58 12.64 -12.45 10.08
N PHE A 59 13.39 -12.07 11.12
CA PHE A 59 13.33 -10.70 11.64
C PHE A 59 13.80 -9.67 10.61
N PHE A 60 14.89 -9.94 9.91
CA PHE A 60 15.44 -9.05 8.90
C PHE A 60 14.47 -8.85 7.74
N ASP A 61 13.95 -9.94 7.16
CA ASP A 61 12.99 -9.87 6.06
C ASP A 61 11.70 -9.16 6.47
N SER A 62 11.18 -9.42 7.68
CA SER A 62 9.95 -8.80 8.15
C SER A 62 10.09 -7.28 8.26
N VAL A 63 11.22 -6.77 8.75
CA VAL A 63 11.47 -5.32 8.84
C VAL A 63 11.73 -4.72 7.46
N ALA A 64 12.59 -5.34 6.65
CA ALA A 64 12.92 -4.85 5.31
C ALA A 64 11.67 -4.77 4.41
N HIS A 65 10.88 -5.85 4.35
CA HIS A 65 9.65 -5.85 3.55
C HIS A 65 8.58 -4.90 4.12
N ALA A 66 8.45 -4.76 5.44
CA ALA A 66 7.48 -3.82 6.01
C ALA A 66 7.79 -2.38 5.62
N MET A 67 9.07 -1.98 5.64
CA MET A 67 9.49 -0.64 5.22
C MET A 67 9.13 -0.38 3.75
N THR A 68 9.41 -1.34 2.87
CA THR A 68 9.13 -1.20 1.44
C THR A 68 7.66 -1.38 1.08
N THR A 69 6.89 -2.14 1.88
CA THR A 69 5.43 -2.27 1.73
C THR A 69 4.72 -0.96 2.04
N ILE A 70 5.03 -0.32 3.19
CA ILE A 70 4.36 0.93 3.58
C ILE A 70 4.81 2.11 2.71
N ALA A 71 6.05 2.09 2.25
CA ALA A 71 6.56 3.08 1.30
C ALA A 71 6.08 2.83 -0.14
N THR A 72 5.34 1.74 -0.39
CA THR A 72 4.97 1.27 -1.74
C THR A 72 6.17 1.21 -2.69
N GLY A 73 7.32 0.73 -2.17
CA GLY A 73 8.59 0.71 -2.90
C GLY A 73 8.94 -0.62 -3.55
N GLY A 74 8.34 -1.74 -3.10
CA GLY A 74 8.45 -3.08 -3.70
C GLY A 74 9.82 -3.75 -3.68
N PHE A 75 10.79 -3.18 -2.97
CA PHE A 75 12.09 -3.82 -2.83
C PHE A 75 12.00 -5.06 -1.95
N SER A 76 12.60 -6.15 -2.39
CA SER A 76 12.65 -7.41 -1.67
C SER A 76 14.09 -7.83 -1.40
N THR A 77 14.29 -8.58 -0.33
CA THR A 77 15.55 -9.25 0.01
C THR A 77 15.77 -10.52 -0.79
N HIS A 78 14.76 -10.96 -1.57
CA HIS A 78 14.78 -12.17 -2.39
C HIS A 78 14.40 -11.87 -3.83
N ASN A 79 15.00 -12.58 -4.79
CA ASN A 79 14.75 -12.38 -6.24
C ASN A 79 13.30 -12.69 -6.65
N GLU A 80 12.65 -13.62 -5.96
CA GLU A 80 11.25 -14.01 -6.21
C GLU A 80 10.25 -13.11 -5.49
N SER A 81 10.70 -11.99 -4.92
CA SER A 81 9.87 -11.03 -4.19
C SER A 81 9.06 -11.70 -3.06
N ILE A 82 7.80 -11.31 -2.87
CA ILE A 82 6.90 -11.94 -1.87
C ILE A 82 6.62 -13.40 -2.20
N GLY A 83 6.71 -13.81 -3.46
CA GLY A 83 6.55 -15.20 -3.90
C GLY A 83 7.52 -16.18 -3.23
N TYR A 84 8.72 -15.72 -2.86
CA TYR A 84 9.70 -16.53 -2.14
C TYR A 84 9.15 -17.21 -0.88
N PHE A 85 8.30 -16.51 -0.14
CA PHE A 85 7.77 -17.02 1.13
C PHE A 85 6.68 -18.09 0.95
N ASN A 86 6.10 -18.22 -0.23
CA ASN A 86 5.04 -19.17 -0.57
C ASN A 86 3.98 -19.33 0.53
N ASN A 87 3.52 -18.21 1.08
CA ASN A 87 2.60 -18.16 2.20
C ASN A 87 1.44 -17.19 1.92
N SER A 88 0.23 -17.76 1.81
CA SER A 88 -0.99 -17.00 1.54
C SER A 88 -1.27 -15.88 2.55
N ASN A 89 -0.91 -16.07 3.83
CA ASN A 89 -1.14 -15.07 4.85
C ASN A 89 -0.22 -13.85 4.65
N ILE A 90 1.02 -14.09 4.22
CA ILE A 90 1.97 -13.00 3.90
C ILE A 90 1.45 -12.17 2.73
N GLU A 91 0.89 -12.80 1.69
CA GLU A 91 0.31 -12.09 0.55
C GLU A 91 -0.89 -11.24 0.96
N VAL A 92 -1.80 -11.80 1.79
CA VAL A 92 -2.97 -11.06 2.30
C VAL A 92 -2.53 -9.86 3.15
N VAL A 93 -1.58 -10.06 4.05
CA VAL A 93 -1.02 -8.97 4.88
C VAL A 93 -0.38 -7.91 4.00
N SER A 94 0.44 -8.32 3.02
CA SER A 94 1.05 -7.39 2.07
C SER A 94 -0.01 -6.55 1.36
N THR A 95 -1.06 -7.19 0.83
CA THR A 95 -2.16 -6.50 0.13
C THR A 95 -2.82 -5.44 1.03
N VAL A 96 -3.15 -5.82 2.26
CA VAL A 96 -3.79 -4.89 3.23
C VAL A 96 -2.86 -3.72 3.54
N PHE A 97 -1.59 -3.97 3.82
CA PHE A 97 -0.65 -2.91 4.18
C PHE A 97 -0.22 -2.05 3.00
N ILE A 98 -0.20 -2.58 1.76
CA ILE A 98 -0.04 -1.78 0.54
C ILE A 98 -1.21 -0.81 0.40
N ILE A 99 -2.45 -1.27 0.57
CA ILE A 99 -3.64 -0.40 0.52
C ILE A 99 -3.55 0.68 1.61
N LEU A 100 -3.19 0.32 2.84
CA LEU A 100 -3.01 1.30 3.92
C LEU A 100 -1.88 2.30 3.60
N GLY A 101 -0.76 1.85 3.06
CA GLY A 101 0.35 2.73 2.63
C GLY A 101 -0.03 3.67 1.50
N SER A 102 -0.98 3.27 0.65
CA SER A 102 -1.48 4.06 -0.49
C SER A 102 -2.48 5.14 -0.10
N ILE A 103 -3.03 5.09 1.13
CA ILE A 103 -3.95 6.12 1.63
C ILE A 103 -3.17 7.41 1.94
N PRO A 104 -3.66 8.60 1.52
CA PRO A 104 -3.02 9.87 1.84
C PRO A 104 -2.82 10.06 3.36
N PHE A 105 -1.57 10.32 3.79
CA PHE A 105 -1.24 10.45 5.22
C PHE A 105 -2.03 11.56 5.94
N ILE A 106 -2.47 12.59 5.22
CA ILE A 106 -3.36 13.65 5.75
C ILE A 106 -4.67 13.07 6.26
N SER A 107 -5.18 11.99 5.66
CA SER A 107 -6.42 11.35 6.12
C SER A 107 -6.24 10.66 7.49
N TYR A 108 -5.08 10.08 7.74
CA TYR A 108 -4.72 9.57 9.07
C TYR A 108 -4.67 10.69 10.12
N LEU A 109 -4.15 11.86 9.74
CA LEU A 109 -4.16 13.04 10.59
C LEU A 109 -5.57 13.48 10.96
N LYS A 110 -6.47 13.57 9.96
CA LYS A 110 -7.88 13.93 10.17
C LYS A 110 -8.57 12.90 11.09
N PHE A 111 -8.24 11.61 10.92
CA PHE A 111 -8.73 10.52 11.77
C PHE A 111 -8.28 10.67 13.22
N ILE A 112 -6.99 10.90 13.46
CA ILE A 112 -6.42 11.10 14.82
C ILE A 112 -7.03 12.32 15.50
N LYS A 113 -7.36 13.37 14.74
CA LYS A 113 -8.04 14.59 15.26
C LYS A 113 -9.53 14.41 15.56
N GLY A 114 -10.05 13.19 15.47
CA GLY A 114 -11.42 12.85 15.85
C GLY A 114 -12.42 12.70 14.71
N ASN A 115 -12.03 12.96 13.47
CA ASN A 115 -12.91 12.69 12.32
C ASN A 115 -12.85 11.20 11.93
N LYS A 116 -13.54 10.36 12.71
CA LYS A 116 -13.55 8.89 12.46
C LYS A 116 -14.21 8.48 11.14
N LYS A 117 -15.01 9.37 10.54
CA LYS A 117 -15.73 9.10 9.28
C LYS A 117 -14.90 9.44 8.04
N ILE A 118 -13.68 9.97 8.20
CA ILE A 118 -12.86 10.46 7.09
C ILE A 118 -12.61 9.38 6.03
N PHE A 119 -12.32 8.15 6.44
CA PHE A 119 -12.08 7.03 5.52
C PHE A 119 -13.29 6.69 4.64
N PHE A 120 -14.51 7.04 5.10
CA PHE A 120 -15.75 6.84 4.35
C PHE A 120 -16.26 8.10 3.64
N GLN A 121 -15.70 9.27 3.93
CA GLN A 121 -16.17 10.54 3.36
C GLN A 121 -15.22 11.10 2.30
N ASP A 122 -13.93 10.79 2.42
CA ASP A 122 -12.91 11.29 1.52
C ASP A 122 -13.07 10.70 0.10
N VAL A 123 -13.19 11.57 -0.88
CA VAL A 123 -13.39 11.21 -2.29
C VAL A 123 -12.18 10.48 -2.86
N GLN A 124 -10.96 10.84 -2.42
CA GLN A 124 -9.73 10.22 -2.89
C GLN A 124 -9.63 8.77 -2.40
N ILE A 125 -9.95 8.51 -1.13
CA ILE A 125 -9.95 7.15 -0.57
C ILE A 125 -11.01 6.28 -1.25
N LYS A 126 -12.21 6.82 -1.45
CA LYS A 126 -13.28 6.10 -2.18
C LYS A 126 -12.86 5.77 -3.60
N GLY A 127 -12.28 6.72 -4.31
CA GLY A 127 -11.78 6.53 -5.67
C GLY A 127 -10.69 5.47 -5.74
N LEU A 128 -9.73 5.49 -4.81
CA LEU A 128 -8.66 4.50 -4.70
C LEU A 128 -9.23 3.09 -4.47
N ILE A 129 -10.10 2.93 -3.48
CA ILE A 129 -10.70 1.62 -3.16
C ILE A 129 -11.57 1.14 -4.32
N TYR A 130 -12.36 2.01 -4.93
CA TYR A 130 -13.17 1.66 -6.10
C TYR A 130 -12.28 1.17 -7.26
N LEU A 131 -11.17 1.85 -7.52
CA LEU A 131 -10.21 1.45 -8.54
C LEU A 131 -9.62 0.05 -8.24
N PHE A 132 -9.16 -0.19 -7.01
CA PHE A 132 -8.62 -1.49 -6.61
C PHE A 132 -9.65 -2.61 -6.75
N VAL A 133 -10.88 -2.38 -6.27
CA VAL A 133 -11.95 -3.38 -6.35
C VAL A 133 -12.35 -3.67 -7.79
N LEU A 134 -12.56 -2.64 -8.60
CA LEU A 134 -12.94 -2.79 -10.01
C LEU A 134 -11.87 -3.55 -10.79
N SER A 135 -10.60 -3.14 -10.65
CA SER A 135 -9.48 -3.76 -11.35
C SER A 135 -9.25 -5.21 -10.89
N THR A 136 -9.37 -5.47 -9.59
CA THR A 136 -9.30 -6.84 -9.06
C THR A 136 -10.44 -7.71 -9.61
N LEU A 137 -11.65 -7.17 -9.72
CA LEU A 137 -12.79 -7.89 -10.29
C LEU A 137 -12.55 -8.24 -11.76
N ILE A 138 -12.04 -7.31 -12.56
CA ILE A 138 -11.72 -7.54 -13.98
C ILE A 138 -10.68 -8.66 -14.10
N MET A 139 -9.59 -8.58 -13.34
CA MET A 139 -8.54 -9.59 -13.36
C MET A 139 -9.02 -10.95 -12.86
N PHE A 140 -9.82 -10.98 -11.81
CA PHE A 140 -10.43 -12.20 -11.29
C PHE A 140 -11.33 -12.88 -12.34
N LEU A 141 -12.20 -12.12 -13.02
CA LEU A 141 -13.04 -12.64 -14.10
C LEU A 141 -12.17 -13.21 -15.24
N TYR A 142 -11.12 -12.51 -15.61
CA TYR A 142 -10.19 -13.00 -16.62
C TYR A 142 -9.58 -14.36 -16.22
N LEU A 143 -9.09 -14.51 -14.98
CA LEU A 143 -8.54 -15.76 -14.47
C LEU A 143 -9.60 -16.89 -14.34
N LEU A 144 -10.87 -16.54 -14.17
CA LEU A 144 -11.96 -17.54 -14.18
C LEU A 144 -12.15 -18.15 -15.58
N PHE A 145 -12.08 -17.34 -16.62
CA PHE A 145 -12.29 -17.80 -18.00
C PHE A 145 -11.06 -18.51 -18.61
N ASN A 146 -9.86 -18.23 -18.09
CA ASN A 146 -8.61 -18.82 -18.58
C ASN A 146 -8.24 -20.13 -17.87
N ASN A 147 -9.17 -20.97 -17.63
CA ASN A 147 -9.05 -22.42 -17.32
C ASN A 147 -7.87 -22.88 -16.43
N ASP A 148 -7.46 -22.05 -15.48
CA ASP A 148 -6.51 -22.46 -14.45
C ASP A 148 -7.21 -23.36 -13.43
N ASN A 149 -6.58 -24.48 -13.09
CA ASN A 149 -7.10 -25.44 -12.10
C ASN A 149 -7.05 -24.93 -10.65
N ASN A 150 -6.73 -23.66 -10.43
CA ASN A 150 -6.64 -23.05 -9.11
C ASN A 150 -8.03 -22.90 -8.46
N LEU A 151 -8.09 -23.06 -7.15
CA LEU A 151 -9.30 -22.82 -6.37
C LEU A 151 -9.77 -21.35 -6.50
N LEU A 152 -11.08 -21.12 -6.43
CA LEU A 152 -11.65 -19.76 -6.51
C LEU A 152 -11.00 -18.78 -5.52
N VAL A 153 -10.72 -19.24 -4.30
CA VAL A 153 -10.08 -18.43 -3.25
C VAL A 153 -8.66 -18.02 -3.64
N GLU A 154 -7.91 -18.91 -4.28
CA GLU A 154 -6.56 -18.60 -4.79
C GLU A 154 -6.60 -17.58 -5.91
N LYS A 155 -7.54 -17.70 -6.84
CA LYS A 155 -7.72 -16.74 -7.94
C LYS A 155 -8.02 -15.33 -7.41
N ILE A 156 -8.89 -15.21 -6.39
CA ILE A 156 -9.17 -13.91 -5.75
C ILE A 156 -7.92 -13.36 -5.08
N ARG A 157 -7.18 -14.17 -4.33
CA ARG A 157 -5.96 -13.77 -3.63
C ARG A 157 -4.90 -13.28 -4.60
N ILE A 158 -4.59 -14.09 -5.61
CA ILE A 158 -3.56 -13.78 -6.62
C ILE A 158 -3.93 -12.53 -7.42
N SER A 159 -5.19 -12.41 -7.86
CA SER A 159 -5.64 -11.22 -8.59
C SER A 159 -5.59 -9.98 -7.72
N SER A 160 -6.08 -10.04 -6.48
CA SER A 160 -6.07 -8.87 -5.58
C SER A 160 -4.66 -8.41 -5.23
N PHE A 161 -3.75 -9.34 -4.92
CA PHE A 161 -2.37 -9.00 -4.58
C PHE A 161 -1.67 -8.32 -5.75
N ASN A 162 -1.65 -8.96 -6.93
CA ASN A 162 -0.90 -8.42 -8.08
C ASN A 162 -1.50 -7.11 -8.58
N VAL A 163 -2.83 -6.99 -8.67
CA VAL A 163 -3.50 -5.75 -9.07
C VAL A 163 -3.19 -4.60 -8.11
N VAL A 164 -3.34 -4.83 -6.80
CA VAL A 164 -3.04 -3.80 -5.79
C VAL A 164 -1.57 -3.43 -5.82
N SER A 165 -0.67 -4.39 -5.97
CA SER A 165 0.78 -4.18 -6.07
C SER A 165 1.16 -3.29 -7.27
N ILE A 166 0.59 -3.56 -8.44
CA ILE A 166 0.88 -2.80 -9.66
C ILE A 166 0.26 -1.40 -9.59
N LEU A 167 -1.04 -1.29 -9.27
CA LEU A 167 -1.74 -0.01 -9.26
C LEU A 167 -1.25 0.95 -8.17
N SER A 168 -0.76 0.43 -7.05
CA SER A 168 -0.12 1.25 -6.02
C SER A 168 1.28 1.73 -6.38
N GLY A 169 1.88 1.17 -7.44
CA GLY A 169 3.28 1.38 -7.79
C GLY A 169 4.26 0.59 -6.91
N THR A 170 3.78 -0.31 -6.05
CA THR A 170 4.65 -1.13 -5.18
C THR A 170 5.51 -2.09 -6.01
N GLY A 171 4.90 -2.87 -6.94
CA GLY A 171 5.64 -3.76 -7.81
C GLY A 171 6.10 -5.08 -7.17
N TYR A 172 5.53 -5.50 -6.04
CA TYR A 172 5.72 -6.85 -5.53
C TYR A 172 5.08 -7.90 -6.44
N VAL A 173 5.71 -9.06 -6.54
CA VAL A 173 5.27 -10.18 -7.38
C VAL A 173 5.15 -11.45 -6.53
N THR A 174 4.09 -12.22 -6.74
CA THR A 174 3.92 -13.56 -6.16
C THR A 174 3.94 -14.64 -7.22
N ASN A 175 3.45 -14.32 -8.41
CA ASN A 175 3.43 -15.19 -9.57
C ASN A 175 3.86 -14.42 -10.80
N ASP A 176 4.45 -15.12 -11.76
CA ASP A 176 4.79 -14.53 -13.06
C ASP A 176 3.52 -14.30 -13.87
N PHE A 177 3.01 -13.08 -13.85
CA PHE A 177 1.82 -12.68 -14.60
C PHE A 177 2.05 -12.65 -16.12
N SER A 178 3.31 -12.72 -16.59
CA SER A 178 3.61 -12.86 -18.03
C SER A 178 3.08 -14.18 -18.59
N LEU A 179 2.94 -15.19 -17.74
CA LEU A 179 2.41 -16.51 -18.09
C LEU A 179 0.87 -16.53 -18.18
N TRP A 180 0.17 -15.50 -17.70
CA TRP A 180 -1.30 -15.43 -17.72
C TRP A 180 -1.88 -15.02 -19.07
N GLY A 181 -1.02 -14.74 -20.07
CA GLY A 181 -1.43 -14.33 -21.42
C GLY A 181 -1.18 -12.84 -21.69
N LYS A 182 -1.69 -12.36 -22.82
CA LYS A 182 -1.41 -10.98 -23.26
C LYS A 182 -2.20 -9.91 -22.52
N PHE A 183 -3.40 -10.22 -22.01
CA PHE A 183 -4.28 -9.25 -21.36
C PHE A 183 -3.68 -8.67 -20.05
N PRO A 184 -3.12 -9.48 -19.14
CA PRO A 184 -2.51 -8.94 -17.91
C PRO A 184 -1.29 -8.04 -18.17
N LEU A 185 -0.64 -8.15 -19.33
CA LEU A 185 0.51 -7.30 -19.69
C LEU A 185 0.07 -5.91 -20.17
N ILE A 186 -1.18 -5.75 -20.60
CA ILE A 186 -1.73 -4.49 -21.13
C ILE A 186 -2.54 -3.76 -20.05
N PHE A 187 -3.11 -4.52 -19.11
CA PHE A 187 -3.95 -4.03 -18.02
C PHE A 187 -3.13 -3.41 -16.89
#